data_491f2afd58fc1389d97a4140b21e584e
#
_entry.id   491f2afd58fc1389d97a4140b21e584e
#
_cell.length_a   1.000
_cell.length_b   1.000
_cell.length_c   1.000
_cell.angle_alpha   90.00
_cell.angle_beta   90.00
_cell.angle_gamma   90.00
#
_symmetry.space_group_name_H-M   'P 1'
#
loop_
_entity.id
_entity.type
_entity.pdbx_description
1 polymer ?
#
loop_
_entity_poly.entity_id
_entity_poly.type
_entity_poly.pdbx_seq_one_letter_code
_entity_poly.pdbx_strand_id
1 'polypeptide(L)'
;MFNPFAPPTMTAQTTPVPSALLIIDVQPSFMHMPYWSSEGQAPFQQALLKLEAGCRQAGVPVVHVFHIDNDGPFAADSGFIQAMDWLPGQPAARFDKHVHNAFTDTGLDLWLRRRGVQKLIISGIRTEQCCETTTRVASDLGYAVDFVSEATLTFPMTHQSTGQTFSAQDITTRTELVLAGRFARIVNVDTCLSSL
;
A
#
# COMPACT_ATOMS: atom_id res chain seq x y z
N MET A 1 47.64 -28.61 -7.13
CA MET A 1 47.52 -28.04 -8.50
C MET A 1 46.47 -26.95 -8.46
N PHE A 2 46.87 -25.69 -8.49
CA PHE A 2 45.95 -24.55 -8.60
C PHE A 2 45.56 -24.40 -10.07
N ASN A 3 44.24 -24.31 -10.35
CA ASN A 3 43.73 -24.01 -11.68
C ASN A 3 43.64 -22.47 -11.82
N PRO A 4 44.51 -21.80 -12.61
CA PRO A 4 44.52 -20.33 -12.71
C PRO A 4 43.47 -19.75 -13.67
N PHE A 5 42.54 -20.55 -14.19
CA PHE A 5 41.52 -20.14 -15.16
C PHE A 5 40.09 -20.32 -14.67
N ALA A 6 39.84 -20.27 -13.34
CA ALA A 6 38.45 -20.15 -12.88
C ALA A 6 37.95 -18.73 -13.21
N PRO A 7 36.87 -18.59 -13.97
CA PRO A 7 36.31 -17.26 -14.24
C PRO A 7 35.84 -16.65 -12.91
N PRO A 8 36.00 -15.31 -12.73
CA PRO A 8 35.50 -14.64 -11.55
C PRO A 8 33.98 -14.85 -11.48
N THR A 9 33.51 -15.36 -10.33
CA THR A 9 32.08 -15.43 -10.03
C THR A 9 31.57 -13.99 -9.95
N MET A 10 31.03 -13.47 -11.05
CA MET A 10 30.30 -12.22 -11.02
C MET A 10 29.01 -12.45 -10.22
N THR A 11 29.01 -12.08 -8.95
CA THR A 11 27.79 -11.82 -8.23
C THR A 11 27.13 -10.66 -8.96
N ALA A 12 26.08 -10.94 -9.72
CA ALA A 12 25.25 -9.91 -10.31
C ALA A 12 24.69 -9.06 -9.16
N GLN A 13 25.26 -7.88 -8.95
CA GLN A 13 24.64 -6.87 -8.10
C GLN A 13 23.40 -6.43 -8.85
N THR A 14 22.25 -6.97 -8.47
CA THR A 14 20.96 -6.49 -8.97
C THR A 14 20.79 -5.05 -8.48
N THR A 15 20.89 -4.11 -9.40
CA THR A 15 20.59 -2.70 -9.09
C THR A 15 19.19 -2.64 -8.50
N PRO A 16 18.97 -2.00 -7.34
CA PRO A 16 17.64 -1.90 -6.75
C PRO A 16 16.66 -1.30 -7.75
N VAL A 17 15.49 -1.94 -7.90
CA VAL A 17 14.44 -1.43 -8.80
C VAL A 17 13.86 -0.15 -8.20
N PRO A 18 13.86 0.98 -8.92
CA PRO A 18 13.30 2.23 -8.41
C PRO A 18 11.87 2.04 -7.95
N SER A 19 11.64 2.23 -6.66
CA SER A 19 10.39 1.91 -5.97
C SER A 19 9.76 3.14 -5.33
N ALA A 20 8.45 3.10 -5.03
CA ALA A 20 7.76 4.06 -4.18
C ALA A 20 6.79 3.34 -3.25
N LEU A 21 6.68 3.80 -2.00
CA LEU A 21 5.67 3.35 -1.05
C LEU A 21 4.43 4.24 -1.19
N LEU A 22 3.27 3.63 -1.47
CA LEU A 22 1.97 4.30 -1.40
C LEU A 22 1.29 3.94 -0.09
N ILE A 23 1.03 4.96 0.74
CA ILE A 23 0.21 4.85 1.95
C ILE A 23 -1.16 5.42 1.61
N ILE A 24 -2.14 4.53 1.44
CA ILE A 24 -3.45 4.85 0.89
C ILE A 24 -4.46 5.01 2.02
N ASP A 25 -5.10 6.18 2.10
CA ASP A 25 -6.25 6.50 2.94
C ASP A 25 -6.04 6.21 4.45
N VAL A 26 -4.81 6.35 4.96
CA VAL A 26 -4.53 6.25 6.39
C VAL A 26 -4.88 7.58 7.05
N GLN A 27 -6.19 7.83 7.17
CA GLN A 27 -6.81 9.11 7.56
C GLN A 27 -7.88 8.95 8.65
N PRO A 28 -8.05 9.94 9.54
CA PRO A 28 -9.02 9.91 10.63
C PRO A 28 -10.49 9.71 10.19
N SER A 29 -10.83 10.02 8.95
CA SER A 29 -12.18 9.85 8.40
C SER A 29 -12.78 8.47 8.70
N PHE A 30 -11.98 7.41 8.63
CA PHE A 30 -12.43 6.04 8.92
C PHE A 30 -12.91 5.86 10.36
N MET A 31 -12.31 6.57 11.32
CA MET A 31 -12.65 6.46 12.75
C MET A 31 -14.09 6.91 13.05
N HIS A 32 -14.70 7.65 12.12
CA HIS A 32 -16.07 8.15 12.20
C HIS A 32 -17.09 7.28 11.44
N MET A 33 -16.64 6.14 10.89
CA MET A 33 -17.51 5.24 10.13
C MET A 33 -18.13 4.17 11.03
N PRO A 34 -19.39 3.76 10.78
CA PRO A 34 -20.09 2.78 11.63
C PRO A 34 -19.41 1.41 11.72
N TYR A 35 -18.58 1.06 10.72
CA TYR A 35 -17.86 -0.22 10.67
C TYR A 35 -16.48 -0.14 11.31
N TRP A 36 -16.07 1.03 11.79
CA TRP A 36 -14.76 1.18 12.42
C TRP A 36 -14.64 0.32 13.68
N SER A 37 -13.52 -0.37 13.79
CA SER A 37 -13.17 -1.19 14.95
C SER A 37 -11.70 -0.99 15.28
N SER A 38 -11.37 -1.04 16.57
CA SER A 38 -9.97 -1.05 17.03
C SER A 38 -9.30 -2.42 16.84
N GLU A 39 -10.07 -3.45 16.47
CA GLU A 39 -9.54 -4.76 16.17
C GLU A 39 -8.60 -4.69 14.96
N GLY A 40 -7.41 -5.25 15.08
CA GLY A 40 -6.40 -5.22 14.01
C GLY A 40 -5.62 -3.91 13.87
N GLN A 41 -6.01 -2.82 14.56
CA GLN A 41 -5.31 -1.53 14.44
C GLN A 41 -3.85 -1.59 14.92
N ALA A 42 -3.60 -2.15 16.09
CA ALA A 42 -2.25 -2.13 16.67
C ALA A 42 -1.23 -2.90 15.80
N PRO A 43 -1.49 -4.14 15.33
CA PRO A 43 -0.59 -4.82 14.41
C PRO A 43 -0.43 -4.08 13.08
N PHE A 44 -1.51 -3.56 12.49
CA PHE A 44 -1.44 -2.73 11.27
C PHE A 44 -0.55 -1.50 11.45
N GLN A 45 -0.76 -0.74 12.53
CA GLN A 45 0.03 0.44 12.84
C GLN A 45 1.51 0.09 12.99
N GLN A 46 1.82 -1.00 13.70
CA GLN A 46 3.17 -1.48 13.91
C GLN A 46 3.86 -1.89 12.60
N ALA A 47 3.14 -2.63 11.75
CA ALA A 47 3.62 -3.05 10.44
C ALA A 47 3.86 -1.85 9.51
N LEU A 48 2.91 -0.92 9.45
CA LEU A 48 3.02 0.26 8.60
C LEU A 48 4.16 1.19 9.03
N LEU A 49 4.32 1.44 10.33
CA LEU A 49 5.43 2.25 10.85
C LEU A 49 6.79 1.62 10.53
N LYS A 50 6.91 0.30 10.68
CA LYS A 50 8.14 -0.43 10.32
C LYS A 50 8.43 -0.33 8.82
N LEU A 51 7.40 -0.52 7.98
CA LEU A 51 7.52 -0.43 6.53
C LEU A 51 7.94 0.98 6.09
N GLU A 52 7.27 1.99 6.60
CA GLU A 52 7.52 3.40 6.28
C GLU A 52 8.95 3.81 6.68
N ALA A 53 9.38 3.48 7.90
CA ALA A 53 10.72 3.78 8.38
C ALA A 53 11.80 3.08 7.53
N GLY A 54 11.61 1.80 7.20
CA GLY A 54 12.54 1.04 6.36
C GLY A 54 12.61 1.59 4.93
N CYS A 55 11.47 1.95 4.33
CA CYS A 55 11.44 2.59 3.01
C CYS A 55 12.20 3.92 3.01
N ARG A 56 12.00 4.79 4.02
CA ARG A 56 12.76 6.04 4.15
C ARG A 56 14.26 5.81 4.31
N GLN A 57 14.65 4.85 5.13
CA GLN A 57 16.05 4.48 5.33
C GLN A 57 16.70 3.99 4.04
N ALA A 58 15.96 3.27 3.20
CA ALA A 58 16.40 2.82 1.88
C ALA A 58 16.33 3.90 0.79
N GLY A 59 15.89 5.13 1.12
CA GLY A 59 15.74 6.22 0.15
C GLY A 59 14.52 6.06 -0.78
N VAL A 60 13.58 5.18 -0.45
CA VAL A 60 12.35 4.97 -1.20
C VAL A 60 11.36 6.10 -0.86
N PRO A 61 10.87 6.86 -1.84
CA PRO A 61 9.91 7.92 -1.58
C PRO A 61 8.60 7.37 -1.04
N VAL A 62 8.10 8.00 0.02
CA VAL A 62 6.80 7.70 0.64
C VAL A 62 5.78 8.70 0.12
N VAL A 63 4.68 8.19 -0.42
CA VAL A 63 3.59 8.97 -0.99
C VAL A 63 2.33 8.73 -0.17
N HIS A 64 1.69 9.81 0.27
CA HIS A 64 0.37 9.72 0.91
C HIS A 64 -0.72 9.97 -0.13
N VAL A 65 -1.72 9.11 -0.11
CA VAL A 65 -2.94 9.26 -0.91
C VAL A 65 -4.11 9.35 0.05
N PHE A 66 -5.00 10.35 -0.13
CA PHE A 66 -6.19 10.53 0.70
C PHE A 66 -7.45 10.46 -0.15
N HIS A 67 -8.50 9.88 0.42
CA HIS A 67 -9.82 9.83 -0.21
C HIS A 67 -10.67 11.02 0.23
N ILE A 68 -11.33 11.64 -0.74
CA ILE A 68 -12.28 12.74 -0.54
C ILE A 68 -13.61 12.37 -1.17
N ASP A 69 -14.69 12.46 -0.39
CA ASP A 69 -16.07 12.35 -0.84
C ASP A 69 -16.79 13.70 -0.81
N ASN A 70 -18.02 13.73 -1.32
CA ASN A 70 -18.81 14.94 -1.37
C ASN A 70 -19.36 15.35 0.02
N ASP A 71 -19.49 14.40 0.94
CA ASP A 71 -20.07 14.63 2.26
C ASP A 71 -19.48 13.71 3.34
N GLY A 72 -19.93 13.91 4.59
CA GLY A 72 -19.57 13.09 5.73
C GLY A 72 -18.12 13.22 6.19
N PRO A 73 -17.58 12.21 6.88
CA PRO A 73 -16.22 12.24 7.42
C PRO A 73 -15.12 12.32 6.35
N PHE A 74 -15.44 12.01 5.11
CA PHE A 74 -14.52 12.12 3.97
C PHE A 74 -14.67 13.42 3.18
N ALA A 75 -15.54 14.34 3.59
CA ALA A 75 -15.67 15.65 2.94
C ALA A 75 -14.38 16.47 3.08
N ALA A 76 -14.06 17.26 2.06
CA ALA A 76 -12.83 18.06 2.03
C ALA A 76 -12.71 19.02 3.22
N ASP A 77 -13.83 19.50 3.74
CA ASP A 77 -13.92 20.43 4.88
C ASP A 77 -14.16 19.73 6.22
N SER A 78 -14.17 18.40 6.27
CA SER A 78 -14.40 17.62 7.50
C SER A 78 -13.32 17.81 8.57
N GLY A 79 -12.12 18.24 8.17
CA GLY A 79 -10.93 18.28 9.02
C GLY A 79 -10.20 16.93 9.16
N PHE A 80 -10.70 15.87 8.49
CA PHE A 80 -10.14 14.51 8.61
C PHE A 80 -9.32 14.07 7.39
N ILE A 81 -9.16 14.94 6.37
CA ILE A 81 -8.38 14.61 5.17
C ILE A 81 -6.89 14.90 5.41
N GLN A 82 -6.32 14.15 6.30
CA GLN A 82 -4.92 14.23 6.72
C GLN A 82 -4.43 12.88 7.21
N ALA A 83 -3.12 12.71 7.37
CA ALA A 83 -2.57 11.50 7.98
C ALA A 83 -3.03 11.33 9.43
N MET A 84 -3.20 10.09 9.86
CA MET A 84 -3.42 9.79 11.29
C MET A 84 -2.23 10.29 12.12
N ASP A 85 -2.48 10.82 13.32
CA ASP A 85 -1.48 11.47 14.20
C ASP A 85 -0.26 10.60 14.51
N TRP A 86 -0.45 9.28 14.50
CA TRP A 86 0.64 8.33 14.75
C TRP A 86 1.50 8.03 13.52
N LEU A 87 1.10 8.47 12.30
CA LEU A 87 1.89 8.27 11.08
C LEU A 87 2.87 9.44 10.90
N PRO A 88 4.18 9.21 11.16
CA PRO A 88 5.16 10.29 11.21
C PRO A 88 5.60 10.75 9.83
N GLY A 89 6.21 11.90 9.81
CA GLY A 89 7.01 12.40 8.70
C GLY A 89 6.21 13.06 7.58
N GLN A 90 6.93 13.88 6.81
CA GLN A 90 6.37 14.50 5.60
C GLN A 90 6.50 13.53 4.42
N PRO A 91 5.45 13.32 3.63
CA PRO A 91 5.54 12.52 2.42
C PRO A 91 6.35 13.24 1.34
N ALA A 92 6.93 12.46 0.42
CA ALA A 92 7.58 12.98 -0.78
C ALA A 92 6.57 13.62 -1.76
N ALA A 93 5.31 13.18 -1.69
CA ALA A 93 4.17 13.78 -2.37
C ALA A 93 2.86 13.37 -1.66
N ARG A 94 1.83 14.21 -1.86
CA ARG A 94 0.45 13.95 -1.46
C ARG A 94 -0.44 14.01 -2.70
N PHE A 95 -1.40 13.07 -2.79
CA PHE A 95 -2.45 13.08 -3.79
C PHE A 95 -3.79 12.86 -3.13
N ASP A 96 -4.78 13.62 -3.56
CA ASP A 96 -6.16 13.47 -3.13
C ASP A 96 -6.96 12.84 -4.27
N LYS A 97 -7.77 11.82 -3.96
CA LYS A 97 -8.55 11.06 -4.93
C LYS A 97 -10.03 11.07 -4.57
N HIS A 98 -10.88 10.95 -5.59
CA HIS A 98 -12.33 10.90 -5.46
C HIS A 98 -12.93 9.54 -5.88
N VAL A 99 -12.07 8.57 -6.17
CA VAL A 99 -12.42 7.20 -6.55
C VAL A 99 -11.53 6.21 -5.83
N HIS A 100 -11.82 4.91 -5.92
CA HIS A 100 -11.09 3.90 -5.14
C HIS A 100 -9.61 3.77 -5.52
N ASN A 101 -9.26 3.78 -6.82
CA ASN A 101 -7.85 3.71 -7.20
C ASN A 101 -7.15 5.07 -7.06
N ALA A 102 -5.85 5.03 -6.81
CA ALA A 102 -5.04 6.22 -6.58
C ALA A 102 -4.60 6.96 -7.86
N PHE A 103 -4.90 6.43 -9.03
CA PHE A 103 -4.37 6.97 -10.30
C PHE A 103 -5.35 7.88 -11.03
N THR A 104 -6.66 7.63 -10.90
CA THR A 104 -7.68 8.38 -11.63
C THR A 104 -7.72 9.84 -11.14
N ASP A 105 -7.50 10.76 -12.05
CA ASP A 105 -7.56 12.22 -11.85
C ASP A 105 -6.63 12.80 -10.77
N THR A 106 -5.55 12.08 -10.39
CA THR A 106 -4.63 12.52 -9.33
C THR A 106 -3.28 13.03 -9.83
N GLY A 107 -2.85 12.69 -11.03
CA GLY A 107 -1.50 12.96 -11.52
C GLY A 107 -0.41 12.06 -10.91
N LEU A 108 -0.78 11.05 -10.11
CA LEU A 108 0.16 10.13 -9.48
C LEU A 108 1.05 9.39 -10.49
N ASP A 109 0.48 8.86 -11.59
CA ASP A 109 1.24 8.16 -12.62
C ASP A 109 2.33 9.04 -13.23
N LEU A 110 1.99 10.29 -13.55
CA LEU A 110 2.95 11.25 -14.09
C LEU A 110 4.08 11.53 -13.10
N TRP A 111 3.76 11.67 -11.81
CA TRP A 111 4.75 11.91 -10.77
C TRP A 111 5.71 10.73 -10.60
N LEU A 112 5.20 9.50 -10.62
CA LEU A 112 5.97 8.27 -10.52
C LEU A 112 6.88 8.09 -11.75
N ARG A 113 6.34 8.25 -12.96
CA ARG A 113 7.10 8.10 -14.22
C ARG A 113 8.24 9.10 -14.35
N ARG A 114 8.02 10.35 -13.95
CA ARG A 114 9.07 11.39 -13.95
C ARG A 114 10.25 11.05 -13.03
N ARG A 115 10.06 10.15 -12.06
CA ARG A 115 11.08 9.66 -11.13
C ARG A 115 11.63 8.29 -11.51
N GLY A 116 11.22 7.75 -12.64
CA GLY A 116 11.65 6.43 -13.10
C GLY A 116 11.18 5.29 -12.22
N VAL A 117 10.14 5.49 -11.39
CA VAL A 117 9.58 4.43 -10.52
C VAL A 117 9.02 3.32 -11.38
N GLN A 118 9.42 2.09 -11.06
CA GLN A 118 9.01 0.87 -11.75
C GLN A 118 8.28 -0.12 -10.83
N LYS A 119 8.46 0.02 -9.51
CA LYS A 119 7.82 -0.85 -8.51
C LYS A 119 7.06 -0.01 -7.48
N LEU A 120 5.87 -0.46 -7.14
CA LEU A 120 5.05 0.14 -6.10
C LEU A 120 4.91 -0.82 -4.92
N ILE A 121 4.99 -0.25 -3.72
CA ILE A 121 4.72 -0.94 -2.47
C ILE A 121 3.40 -0.39 -1.98
N ILE A 122 2.39 -1.26 -1.82
CA ILE A 122 1.03 -0.86 -1.47
C ILE A 122 0.75 -1.18 -0.01
N SER A 123 0.24 -0.18 0.70
CA SER A 123 -0.22 -0.23 2.09
C SER A 123 -1.39 0.71 2.32
N GLY A 124 -2.13 0.57 3.42
CA GLY A 124 -3.20 1.51 3.80
C GLY A 124 -4.56 0.89 4.12
N ILE A 125 -5.65 1.62 3.87
CA ILE A 125 -7.03 1.30 4.20
C ILE A 125 -7.92 1.54 2.96
N ARG A 126 -8.91 0.66 2.61
CA ARG A 126 -9.16 -0.69 3.10
C ARG A 126 -8.47 -1.69 2.16
N THR A 127 -8.05 -2.80 2.73
CA THR A 127 -7.33 -3.88 2.04
C THR A 127 -7.98 -4.25 0.70
N GLU A 128 -9.28 -4.60 0.71
CA GLU A 128 -10.06 -5.11 -0.42
C GLU A 128 -10.66 -4.01 -1.32
N GLN A 129 -10.56 -2.74 -0.91
CA GLN A 129 -11.11 -1.61 -1.67
C GLN A 129 -10.00 -0.77 -2.29
N CYS A 130 -9.62 0.33 -1.66
CA CYS A 130 -8.66 1.26 -2.25
C CYS A 130 -7.29 0.63 -2.49
N CYS A 131 -6.80 -0.23 -1.59
CA CYS A 131 -5.52 -0.91 -1.77
C CYS A 131 -5.58 -1.94 -2.91
N GLU A 132 -6.58 -2.84 -2.93
CA GLU A 132 -6.74 -3.83 -4.00
C GLU A 132 -6.97 -3.15 -5.36
N THR A 133 -7.88 -2.15 -5.42
CA THR A 133 -8.19 -1.46 -6.68
C THR A 133 -6.97 -0.74 -7.23
N THR A 134 -6.22 -0.03 -6.38
CA THR A 134 -4.97 0.62 -6.78
C THR A 134 -3.94 -0.38 -7.27
N THR A 135 -3.81 -1.54 -6.62
CA THR A 135 -2.90 -2.61 -7.02
C THR A 135 -3.19 -3.13 -8.42
N ARG A 136 -4.47 -3.37 -8.74
CA ARG A 136 -4.89 -3.85 -10.07
C ARG A 136 -4.57 -2.81 -11.15
N VAL A 137 -4.92 -1.55 -10.91
CA VAL A 137 -4.63 -0.46 -11.85
C VAL A 137 -3.12 -0.25 -12.01
N ALA A 138 -2.35 -0.30 -10.93
CA ALA A 138 -0.88 -0.23 -10.97
C ALA A 138 -0.28 -1.32 -11.88
N SER A 139 -0.75 -2.55 -11.72
CA SER A 139 -0.33 -3.69 -12.56
C SER A 139 -0.68 -3.47 -14.03
N ASP A 140 -1.91 -3.00 -14.33
CA ASP A 140 -2.36 -2.72 -15.69
C ASP A 140 -1.57 -1.57 -16.33
N LEU A 141 -1.08 -0.61 -15.55
CA LEU A 141 -0.19 0.47 -15.97
C LEU A 141 1.28 0.01 -16.15
N GLY A 142 1.60 -1.24 -15.83
CA GLY A 142 2.92 -1.85 -16.02
C GLY A 142 3.88 -1.70 -14.85
N TYR A 143 3.42 -1.29 -13.67
CA TYR A 143 4.25 -1.33 -12.45
C TYR A 143 4.36 -2.75 -11.91
N ALA A 144 5.55 -3.13 -11.45
CA ALA A 144 5.65 -4.24 -10.49
C ALA A 144 5.02 -3.82 -9.16
N VAL A 145 4.30 -4.72 -8.50
CA VAL A 145 3.61 -4.37 -7.24
C VAL A 145 3.97 -5.35 -6.14
N ASP A 146 4.42 -4.83 -5.00
CA ASP A 146 4.50 -5.52 -3.73
C ASP A 146 3.29 -5.10 -2.89
N PHE A 147 2.38 -6.03 -2.61
CA PHE A 147 1.24 -5.81 -1.73
C PHE A 147 1.60 -6.30 -0.33
N VAL A 148 1.73 -5.36 0.62
CA VAL A 148 2.13 -5.66 2.00
C VAL A 148 0.87 -5.78 2.85
N SER A 149 0.24 -6.96 2.85
CA SER A 149 -1.08 -7.16 3.46
C SER A 149 -1.12 -6.88 4.96
N GLU A 150 -0.05 -7.17 5.72
CA GLU A 150 0.03 -6.84 7.14
C GLU A 150 0.12 -5.32 7.41
N ALA A 151 0.51 -4.53 6.42
CA ALA A 151 0.46 -3.07 6.44
C ALA A 151 -0.81 -2.51 5.77
N THR A 152 -1.86 -3.32 5.66
CA THR A 152 -3.20 -2.90 5.26
C THR A 152 -4.21 -3.21 6.36
N LEU A 153 -5.32 -2.47 6.40
CA LEU A 153 -6.39 -2.65 7.38
C LEU A 153 -7.74 -2.81 6.66
N THR A 154 -8.56 -3.72 7.15
CA THR A 154 -9.96 -3.87 6.77
C THR A 154 -10.82 -4.26 7.96
N PHE A 155 -12.12 -4.39 7.75
CA PHE A 155 -13.13 -4.62 8.77
C PHE A 155 -14.04 -5.78 8.35
N PRO A 156 -14.70 -6.47 9.30
CA PRO A 156 -15.68 -7.50 8.97
C PRO A 156 -16.78 -6.97 8.05
N MET A 157 -17.25 -7.81 7.12
CA MET A 157 -18.32 -7.49 6.18
C MET A 157 -19.39 -8.57 6.20
N THR A 158 -20.67 -8.17 6.17
CA THR A 158 -21.79 -9.08 6.11
C THR A 158 -22.36 -9.13 4.69
N HIS A 159 -22.43 -10.32 4.11
CA HIS A 159 -23.02 -10.56 2.80
C HIS A 159 -24.51 -10.29 2.84
N GLN A 160 -25.00 -9.34 2.04
CA GLN A 160 -26.36 -8.80 2.14
C GLN A 160 -27.44 -9.86 1.95
N SER A 161 -27.29 -10.78 1.00
CA SER A 161 -28.35 -11.75 0.69
C SER A 161 -28.30 -13.02 1.54
N THR A 162 -27.15 -13.39 2.10
CA THR A 162 -27.03 -14.62 2.91
C THR A 162 -26.98 -14.36 4.41
N GLY A 163 -26.68 -13.12 4.82
CA GLY A 163 -26.44 -12.76 6.22
C GLY A 163 -25.11 -13.29 6.78
N GLN A 164 -24.30 -13.98 5.97
CA GLN A 164 -22.99 -14.48 6.41
C GLN A 164 -22.02 -13.34 6.63
N THR A 165 -21.38 -13.32 7.79
CA THR A 165 -20.33 -12.35 8.12
C THR A 165 -18.96 -12.98 7.83
N PHE A 166 -18.14 -12.24 7.10
CA PHE A 166 -16.73 -12.54 6.84
C PHE A 166 -15.87 -11.65 7.74
N SER A 167 -14.92 -12.26 8.43
CA SER A 167 -13.97 -11.54 9.28
C SER A 167 -13.02 -10.68 8.44
N ALA A 168 -12.34 -9.73 9.08
CA ALA A 168 -11.27 -8.96 8.43
C ALA A 168 -10.18 -9.88 7.84
N GLN A 169 -9.86 -10.99 8.54
CA GLN A 169 -8.90 -11.98 8.07
C GLN A 169 -9.39 -12.71 6.80
N ASP A 170 -10.67 -13.09 6.74
CA ASP A 170 -11.24 -13.75 5.55
C ASP A 170 -11.14 -12.83 4.33
N ILE A 171 -11.44 -11.53 4.52
CA ILE A 171 -11.38 -10.52 3.47
C ILE A 171 -9.93 -10.29 3.02
N THR A 172 -9.00 -10.18 3.95
CA THR A 172 -7.57 -10.05 3.64
C THR A 172 -7.07 -11.28 2.87
N THR A 173 -7.40 -12.48 3.33
CA THR A 173 -7.02 -13.74 2.66
C THR A 173 -7.57 -13.81 1.24
N ARG A 174 -8.84 -13.42 1.04
CA ARG A 174 -9.46 -13.33 -0.29
C ARG A 174 -8.71 -12.33 -1.18
N THR A 175 -8.34 -11.17 -0.65
CA THR A 175 -7.61 -10.15 -1.42
C THR A 175 -6.22 -10.66 -1.82
N GLU A 176 -5.48 -11.26 -0.92
CA GLU A 176 -4.20 -11.90 -1.23
C GLU A 176 -4.35 -12.95 -2.33
N LEU A 177 -5.34 -13.83 -2.21
CA LEU A 177 -5.59 -14.92 -3.15
C LEU A 177 -5.82 -14.40 -4.59
N VAL A 178 -6.60 -13.34 -4.75
CA VAL A 178 -6.92 -12.82 -6.10
C VAL A 178 -5.84 -11.93 -6.69
N LEU A 179 -4.96 -11.37 -5.87
CA LEU A 179 -3.85 -10.53 -6.32
C LEU A 179 -2.58 -11.35 -6.62
N ALA A 180 -2.36 -12.43 -5.87
CA ALA A 180 -1.12 -13.20 -5.91
C ALA A 180 -0.77 -13.72 -7.30
N GLY A 181 0.47 -13.46 -7.75
CA GLY A 181 1.04 -13.98 -8.98
C GLY A 181 0.46 -13.41 -10.28
N ARG A 182 -0.61 -12.60 -10.20
CA ARG A 182 -1.22 -11.95 -11.37
C ARG A 182 -1.07 -10.44 -11.35
N PHE A 183 -1.42 -9.79 -10.24
CA PHE A 183 -1.39 -8.34 -10.10
C PHE A 183 -0.29 -7.86 -9.17
N ALA A 184 0.08 -8.70 -8.18
CA ALA A 184 1.08 -8.34 -7.20
C ALA A 184 1.83 -9.56 -6.66
N ARG A 185 2.97 -9.30 -6.07
CA ARG A 185 3.65 -10.18 -5.14
C ARG A 185 3.11 -9.86 -3.74
N ILE A 186 2.56 -10.86 -3.06
CA ILE A 186 2.13 -10.72 -1.65
C ILE A 186 3.35 -10.92 -0.77
N VAL A 187 3.66 -9.95 0.06
CA VAL A 187 4.85 -9.97 0.91
C VAL A 187 4.54 -9.43 2.30
N ASN A 188 5.33 -9.87 3.29
CA ASN A 188 5.36 -9.23 4.60
C ASN A 188 6.37 -8.05 4.60
N VAL A 189 6.37 -7.25 5.66
CA VAL A 189 7.25 -6.07 5.80
C VAL A 189 8.72 -6.46 5.65
N ASP A 190 9.17 -7.53 6.33
CA ASP A 190 10.57 -7.93 6.31
C ASP A 190 11.04 -8.38 4.92
N THR A 191 10.21 -9.14 4.22
CA THR A 191 10.49 -9.57 2.84
C THR A 191 10.49 -8.37 1.88
N CYS A 192 9.58 -7.43 2.06
CA CYS A 192 9.55 -6.20 1.27
C CYS A 192 10.84 -5.40 1.46
N LEU A 193 11.18 -5.09 2.71
CA LEU A 193 12.36 -4.28 3.04
C LEU A 193 13.68 -4.94 2.63
N SER A 194 13.79 -6.26 2.72
CA SER A 194 14.99 -6.98 2.28
C SER A 194 15.21 -6.97 0.77
N SER A 195 14.21 -6.55 -0.01
CA SER A 195 14.25 -6.48 -1.47
C SER A 195 14.41 -5.04 -2.01
N LEU A 196 14.67 -4.06 -1.13
CA LEU A 196 14.99 -2.67 -1.45
C LEU A 196 16.50 -2.47 -1.56
#